data_54527fb419c7f0f8a3b639f636629f90
#
_entry.id   54527fb419c7f0f8a3b639f636629f90
#
_cell.length_a   1.000
_cell.length_b   1.000
_cell.length_c   1.000
_cell.angle_alpha   90.00
_cell.angle_beta   90.00
_cell.angle_gamma   90.00
#
_symmetry.space_group_name_H-M   'P 1'
#
loop_
_entity.id
_entity.type
_entity.pdbx_description
1 polymer ?
#
loop_
_entity_poly.entity_id
_entity_poly.type
_entity_poly.pdbx_seq_one_letter_code
_entity_poly.pdbx_strand_id
1 'polypeptide(L)'
;MTHHDPAAARHRCSIVPPHLLERLAQAPDAEVAARAREALLDVDRVTLHRHAHALPGERTSPQPRMGRSTLGGGPIRVISDAQNETALPGIPVRTEGEPETGDVAATEAYDGLGHTWQLYAEAFERNSLDGRGMPLRASVHYGRDYDNAFWDGTQMVFGDGDARVFGRFTASLDVIGHELAHGVTEHTAGLMYQGQAGALNESMSDVFGSLVKQRALGQDAGSADWLVGAELLIGEAAGMALRSLKAPGTAYDTPMLGEDPQPGHMNDYVDTDEDHGGVHINSGIPNRAFYLCATALGGNAWEAPGQIWYAVLTGPGISADCDFVTFAGLTVDEAITRHGADSPEANAVREAWAQVGVLGTAQPEGLPVDAEPVPLSDPPDWTDGSDPAPAPAPPPDESGTGYHEPSPDDFEHEGVEVPADAVVDVSRSGGIAGLTVHRSVVLQQLPPTEEQEWRSVLRRQTL
;
A
#
# COMPACT_ATOMS: atom_id res chain seq x y z
N MET A 1 -11.23 -26.12 -6.26
CA MET A 1 -10.96 -24.91 -7.05
C MET A 1 -11.94 -23.88 -6.54
N THR A 2 -11.54 -23.09 -5.56
CA THR A 2 -12.33 -22.01 -4.99
C THR A 2 -12.05 -20.76 -5.83
N HIS A 3 -13.05 -20.32 -6.56
CA HIS A 3 -13.01 -19.03 -7.24
C HIS A 3 -12.91 -17.93 -6.17
N HIS A 4 -11.74 -17.32 -6.05
CA HIS A 4 -11.60 -16.06 -5.31
C HIS A 4 -12.27 -14.96 -6.13
N ASP A 5 -13.26 -14.34 -5.54
CA ASP A 5 -13.93 -13.15 -6.05
C ASP A 5 -12.93 -11.97 -6.08
N PRO A 6 -12.64 -11.36 -7.24
CA PRO A 6 -11.71 -10.24 -7.31
C PRO A 6 -12.28 -8.90 -6.82
N ALA A 7 -13.47 -8.90 -6.23
CA ALA A 7 -14.05 -7.74 -5.55
C ALA A 7 -13.63 -7.65 -4.07
N ALA A 8 -12.60 -8.42 -3.65
CA ALA A 8 -12.12 -8.40 -2.28
C ALA A 8 -11.63 -7.00 -1.87
N ALA A 9 -12.43 -6.41 -1.02
CA ALA A 9 -12.10 -5.45 0.02
C ALA A 9 -10.95 -4.46 -0.28
N ARG A 10 -11.28 -3.27 -0.73
CA ARG A 10 -10.39 -2.11 -0.59
C ARG A 10 -10.38 -1.71 0.88
N HIS A 11 -9.42 -2.27 1.63
CA HIS A 11 -9.22 -1.93 3.05
C HIS A 11 -8.62 -0.53 3.15
N ARG A 12 -8.97 0.21 4.21
CA ARG A 12 -8.30 1.46 4.54
C ARG A 12 -7.03 1.16 5.32
N CYS A 13 -5.94 1.72 4.83
CA CYS A 13 -4.79 1.98 5.66
C CYS A 13 -5.05 3.23 6.49
N SER A 14 -4.56 3.24 7.69
CA SER A 14 -4.41 4.44 8.51
C SER A 14 -3.00 4.46 9.08
N ILE A 15 -2.41 5.63 9.17
CA ILE A 15 -0.98 5.77 9.51
C ILE A 15 -0.63 5.21 10.89
N VAL A 16 -1.51 5.33 11.89
CA VAL A 16 -1.32 4.74 13.22
C VAL A 16 -1.80 3.28 13.18
N PRO A 17 -0.89 2.31 13.36
CA PRO A 17 -1.22 0.90 13.23
C PRO A 17 -2.19 0.42 14.31
N PRO A 18 -3.05 -0.58 14.03
CA PRO A 18 -3.99 -1.12 15.02
C PRO A 18 -3.33 -1.56 16.34
N HIS A 19 -2.19 -2.25 16.28
CA HIS A 19 -1.49 -2.76 17.47
C HIS A 19 -1.05 -1.61 18.42
N LEU A 20 -0.70 -0.44 17.87
CA LEU A 20 -0.34 0.73 18.67
C LEU A 20 -1.56 1.34 19.32
N LEU A 21 -2.67 1.49 18.60
CA LEU A 21 -3.95 1.94 19.15
C LEU A 21 -4.49 0.97 20.22
N GLU A 22 -4.36 -0.34 20.02
CA GLU A 22 -4.74 -1.36 21.00
C GLU A 22 -3.92 -1.24 22.29
N ARG A 23 -2.63 -0.94 22.17
CA ARG A 23 -1.76 -0.70 23.30
C ARG A 23 -2.17 0.56 24.05
N LEU A 24 -2.40 1.67 23.35
CA LEU A 24 -2.88 2.93 23.92
C LEU A 24 -4.27 2.80 24.55
N ALA A 25 -5.15 1.95 24.00
CA ALA A 25 -6.47 1.65 24.57
C ALA A 25 -6.41 1.01 25.96
N GLN A 26 -5.24 0.51 26.38
CA GLN A 26 -4.94 -0.06 27.69
C GLN A 26 -4.13 0.89 28.58
N ALA A 27 -3.83 2.12 28.10
CA ALA A 27 -3.05 3.08 28.86
C ALA A 27 -3.71 3.41 30.22
N PRO A 28 -2.91 3.68 31.27
CA PRO A 28 -3.43 4.11 32.59
C PRO A 28 -4.20 5.43 32.53
N ASP A 29 -3.86 6.30 31.60
CA ASP A 29 -4.60 7.55 31.36
C ASP A 29 -5.93 7.21 30.65
N ALA A 30 -7.04 7.48 31.34
CA ALA A 30 -8.37 7.12 30.86
C ALA A 30 -8.78 7.90 29.62
N GLU A 31 -8.22 9.11 29.40
CA GLU A 31 -8.53 9.95 28.24
C GLU A 31 -7.80 9.42 27.01
N VAL A 32 -6.49 9.14 27.11
CA VAL A 32 -5.70 8.46 26.06
C VAL A 32 -6.35 7.13 25.67
N ALA A 33 -6.71 6.31 26.67
CA ALA A 33 -7.34 5.03 26.41
C ALA A 33 -8.71 5.15 25.72
N ALA A 34 -9.49 6.20 26.03
CA ALA A 34 -10.78 6.42 25.37
C ALA A 34 -10.61 6.85 23.91
N ARG A 35 -9.66 7.74 23.62
CA ARG A 35 -9.37 8.20 22.25
C ARG A 35 -8.85 7.08 21.37
N ALA A 36 -7.92 6.27 21.85
CA ALA A 36 -7.42 5.12 21.12
C ALA A 36 -8.53 4.12 20.78
N ARG A 37 -9.50 3.87 21.69
CA ARG A 37 -10.67 3.02 21.40
C ARG A 37 -11.59 3.64 20.36
N GLU A 38 -11.78 4.95 20.38
CA GLU A 38 -12.57 5.67 19.38
C GLU A 38 -11.92 5.55 17.99
N ALA A 39 -10.60 5.78 17.89
CA ALA A 39 -9.85 5.61 16.66
C ALA A 39 -9.92 4.18 16.11
N LEU A 40 -9.82 3.14 16.95
CA LEU A 40 -10.00 1.74 16.55
C LEU A 40 -11.40 1.46 15.98
N LEU A 41 -12.46 2.03 16.60
CA LEU A 41 -13.84 1.85 16.08
C LEU A 41 -14.04 2.56 14.74
N ASP A 42 -13.36 3.66 14.50
CA ASP A 42 -13.45 4.39 13.24
C ASP A 42 -12.70 3.66 12.11
N VAL A 43 -11.58 3.03 12.39
CA VAL A 43 -10.89 2.16 11.41
C VAL A 43 -11.85 1.09 10.89
N ASP A 44 -12.65 0.46 11.76
CA ASP A 44 -13.67 -0.52 11.38
C ASP A 44 -14.82 0.08 10.54
N ARG A 45 -15.36 1.24 10.95
CA ARG A 45 -16.49 1.92 10.25
C ARG A 45 -16.11 2.37 8.86
N VAL A 46 -14.92 2.88 8.74
CA VAL A 46 -14.36 3.42 7.52
C VAL A 46 -14.07 2.32 6.50
N THR A 47 -13.67 1.15 6.95
CA THR A 47 -13.55 -0.07 6.13
C THR A 47 -14.90 -0.45 5.51
N LEU A 48 -15.99 -0.39 6.28
CA LEU A 48 -17.36 -0.68 5.78
C LEU A 48 -17.85 0.35 4.74
N HIS A 49 -17.51 1.63 4.88
CA HIS A 49 -17.96 2.68 3.95
C HIS A 49 -17.34 2.56 2.55
N ARG A 50 -16.08 2.15 2.45
CA ARG A 50 -15.41 1.89 1.16
C ARG A 50 -16.01 0.73 0.36
N HIS A 51 -16.53 -0.28 1.05
CA HIS A 51 -17.26 -1.37 0.39
C HIS A 51 -18.52 -0.91 -0.32
N ALA A 52 -19.17 0.13 0.20
CA ALA A 52 -20.40 0.67 -0.39
C ALA A 52 -20.16 1.54 -1.65
N HIS A 53 -18.99 2.16 -1.77
CA HIS A 53 -18.67 3.07 -2.88
C HIS A 53 -17.76 2.49 -3.96
N ALA A 54 -17.25 1.26 -3.79
CA ALA A 54 -16.53 0.55 -4.84
C ALA A 54 -17.51 0.06 -5.93
N LEU A 55 -17.97 0.98 -6.76
CA LEU A 55 -18.54 0.59 -8.05
C LEU A 55 -17.45 -0.13 -8.86
N PRO A 56 -17.79 -1.19 -9.62
CA PRO A 56 -16.85 -1.81 -10.54
C PRO A 56 -16.50 -0.78 -11.61
N GLY A 57 -15.51 0.05 -11.31
CA GLY A 57 -14.89 0.92 -12.29
C GLY A 57 -14.11 0.06 -13.25
N GLU A 58 -14.30 0.31 -14.54
CA GLU A 58 -13.56 -0.31 -15.63
C GLU A 58 -12.09 -0.46 -15.25
N ARG A 59 -11.63 -1.71 -15.22
CA ARG A 59 -10.18 -1.98 -15.19
C ARG A 59 -9.61 -1.33 -16.43
N THR A 60 -8.99 -0.18 -16.27
CA THR A 60 -8.16 0.37 -17.33
C THR A 60 -6.99 -0.59 -17.46
N SER A 61 -6.97 -1.35 -18.55
CA SER A 61 -5.82 -2.16 -18.96
C SER A 61 -4.54 -1.34 -18.79
N PRO A 62 -3.39 -1.97 -18.43
CA PRO A 62 -2.10 -1.30 -18.34
C PRO A 62 -1.91 -0.49 -19.62
N GLN A 63 -1.94 0.83 -19.52
CA GLN A 63 -1.77 1.65 -20.71
C GLN A 63 -0.30 1.65 -21.08
N PRO A 64 0.03 1.49 -22.40
CA PRO A 64 1.39 1.64 -22.87
C PRO A 64 1.90 3.02 -22.46
N ARG A 65 3.19 3.10 -22.11
CA ARG A 65 3.88 4.36 -21.79
C ARG A 65 3.44 5.42 -22.81
N MET A 66 2.48 6.24 -22.42
CA MET A 66 2.09 7.38 -23.22
C MET A 66 3.26 8.35 -23.19
N GLY A 67 3.73 8.71 -24.38
CA GLY A 67 4.77 9.70 -24.57
C GLY A 67 4.45 10.94 -23.75
N ARG A 68 5.52 11.55 -23.20
CA ARG A 68 5.56 12.79 -22.38
C ARG A 68 4.21 13.49 -22.36
N SER A 69 3.41 13.19 -21.32
CA SER A 69 2.29 14.05 -20.98
C SER A 69 2.90 15.41 -20.70
N THR A 70 2.57 16.40 -21.50
CA THR A 70 2.93 17.78 -21.16
C THR A 70 2.28 18.01 -19.80
N LEU A 71 3.10 18.13 -18.75
CA LEU A 71 2.69 18.56 -17.40
C LEU A 71 2.21 20.03 -17.51
N GLY A 72 1.11 20.23 -18.20
CA GLY A 72 0.54 21.55 -18.49
C GLY A 72 -0.45 21.95 -17.40
N GLY A 73 0.05 22.13 -16.17
CA GLY A 73 -0.70 22.61 -15.02
C GLY A 73 -0.05 22.10 -13.73
N GLY A 74 0.06 22.95 -12.70
CA GLY A 74 0.48 22.55 -11.35
C GLY A 74 -0.56 21.63 -10.68
N PRO A 75 -0.40 21.36 -9.39
CA PRO A 75 -1.40 20.62 -8.60
C PRO A 75 -2.73 21.38 -8.58
N ILE A 76 -3.81 20.66 -8.34
CA ILE A 76 -5.12 21.25 -8.02
C ILE A 76 -5.45 20.78 -6.61
N ARG A 77 -5.27 21.67 -5.62
CA ARG A 77 -5.47 21.36 -4.20
C ARG A 77 -6.75 21.98 -3.66
N VAL A 78 -7.45 21.24 -2.81
CA VAL A 78 -8.63 21.73 -2.08
C VAL A 78 -8.52 21.24 -0.65
N ILE A 79 -8.49 22.18 0.30
CA ILE A 79 -8.50 21.90 1.73
C ILE A 79 -9.86 22.29 2.30
N SER A 80 -10.46 21.38 3.05
CA SER A 80 -11.74 21.59 3.74
C SER A 80 -11.54 21.46 5.25
N ASP A 81 -12.31 22.19 6.04
CA ASP A 81 -12.40 22.07 7.48
C ASP A 81 -13.62 21.21 7.85
N ALA A 82 -13.37 20.07 8.48
CA ALA A 82 -14.43 19.18 8.96
C ALA A 82 -15.05 19.68 10.28
N GLN A 83 -14.54 20.75 10.89
CA GLN A 83 -15.11 21.43 12.09
C GLN A 83 -15.24 20.50 13.31
N ASN A 84 -14.31 19.59 13.52
CA ASN A 84 -14.32 18.53 14.51
C ASN A 84 -15.53 17.57 14.40
N GLU A 85 -16.14 17.51 13.22
CA GLU A 85 -17.18 16.53 12.88
C GLU A 85 -16.59 15.41 12.01
N THR A 86 -17.32 14.30 11.92
CA THR A 86 -16.93 13.16 11.06
C THR A 86 -17.53 13.21 9.66
N ALA A 87 -18.32 14.26 9.37
CA ALA A 87 -18.91 14.47 8.06
C ALA A 87 -17.88 15.04 7.07
N LEU A 88 -17.62 14.33 5.99
CA LEU A 88 -16.66 14.70 4.95
C LEU A 88 -17.36 15.27 3.70
N PRO A 89 -16.71 16.21 2.97
CA PRO A 89 -15.37 16.76 3.23
C PRO A 89 -15.34 17.93 4.22
N GLY A 90 -16.47 18.42 4.71
CA GLY A 90 -16.55 19.67 5.48
C GLY A 90 -16.64 20.92 4.59
N ILE A 91 -16.23 22.07 5.13
CA ILE A 91 -16.33 23.38 4.47
C ILE A 91 -15.00 23.69 3.78
N PRO A 92 -14.94 23.97 2.45
CA PRO A 92 -13.71 24.38 1.79
C PRO A 92 -13.17 25.68 2.40
N VAL A 93 -11.88 25.67 2.78
CA VAL A 93 -11.19 26.79 3.43
C VAL A 93 -10.01 27.30 2.63
N ARG A 94 -9.43 26.48 1.72
CA ARG A 94 -8.36 26.91 0.83
C ARG A 94 -8.38 26.10 -0.46
N THR A 95 -8.29 26.80 -1.61
CA THR A 95 -8.16 26.15 -2.92
C THR A 95 -6.84 26.55 -3.58
N GLU A 96 -6.53 25.94 -4.74
CA GLU A 96 -5.27 26.16 -5.43
C GLU A 96 -5.05 27.65 -5.74
N GLY A 97 -3.87 28.17 -5.37
CA GLY A 97 -3.48 29.57 -5.60
C GLY A 97 -4.03 30.57 -4.59
N GLU A 98 -4.89 30.17 -3.66
CA GLU A 98 -5.36 31.06 -2.60
C GLU A 98 -4.30 31.26 -1.49
N PRO A 99 -4.28 32.41 -0.83
CA PRO A 99 -3.35 32.68 0.27
C PRO A 99 -3.63 31.77 1.49
N GLU A 100 -2.69 31.74 2.41
CA GLU A 100 -2.84 31.09 3.71
C GLU A 100 -4.04 31.64 4.48
N THR A 101 -4.72 30.73 5.21
CA THR A 101 -5.93 31.06 5.97
C THR A 101 -5.66 31.51 7.41
N GLY A 102 -4.42 31.35 7.88
CA GLY A 102 -4.05 31.52 9.30
C GLY A 102 -4.27 30.24 10.13
N ASP A 103 -4.92 29.25 9.58
CA ASP A 103 -5.04 27.91 10.14
C ASP A 103 -3.80 27.08 9.78
N VAL A 104 -3.09 26.60 10.81
CA VAL A 104 -1.85 25.85 10.66
C VAL A 104 -2.10 24.52 9.99
N ALA A 105 -3.14 23.76 10.40
CA ALA A 105 -3.44 22.45 9.82
C ALA A 105 -3.81 22.55 8.34
N ALA A 106 -4.62 23.56 7.96
CA ALA A 106 -4.97 23.80 6.57
C ALA A 106 -3.74 24.20 5.72
N THR A 107 -2.79 24.93 6.30
CA THR A 107 -1.55 25.32 5.63
C THR A 107 -0.62 24.12 5.45
N GLU A 108 -0.38 23.35 6.52
CA GLU A 108 0.43 22.13 6.51
C GLU A 108 -0.12 21.11 5.48
N ALA A 109 -1.43 20.86 5.49
CA ALA A 109 -2.08 19.96 4.53
C ALA A 109 -1.91 20.46 3.09
N TYR A 110 -2.13 21.75 2.83
CA TYR A 110 -1.98 22.34 1.51
C TYR A 110 -0.54 22.19 0.98
N ASP A 111 0.45 22.48 1.81
CA ASP A 111 1.86 22.40 1.43
C ASP A 111 2.30 20.93 1.25
N GLY A 112 1.87 20.02 2.15
CA GLY A 112 2.17 18.60 2.05
C GLY A 112 1.61 17.93 0.80
N LEU A 113 0.36 18.25 0.42
CA LEU A 113 -0.21 17.84 -0.87
C LEU A 113 0.64 18.37 -2.04
N GLY A 114 1.14 19.60 -1.94
CA GLY A 114 2.01 20.20 -2.94
C GLY A 114 3.35 19.53 -3.07
N HIS A 115 4.03 19.24 -1.96
CA HIS A 115 5.31 18.53 -1.95
C HIS A 115 5.18 17.10 -2.50
N THR A 116 4.10 16.41 -2.16
CA THR A 116 3.81 15.07 -2.70
C THR A 116 3.61 15.13 -4.21
N TRP A 117 2.78 16.07 -4.70
CA TRP A 117 2.60 16.25 -6.14
C TRP A 117 3.92 16.54 -6.84
N GLN A 118 4.76 17.40 -6.27
CA GLN A 118 6.07 17.76 -6.83
C GLN A 118 7.01 16.58 -6.93
N LEU A 119 7.07 15.71 -5.90
CA LEU A 119 7.87 14.48 -5.98
C LEU A 119 7.42 13.64 -7.18
N TYR A 120 6.12 13.33 -7.29
CA TYR A 120 5.63 12.48 -8.36
C TYR A 120 5.76 13.11 -9.75
N ALA A 121 5.54 14.42 -9.86
CA ALA A 121 5.63 15.12 -11.13
C ALA A 121 7.08 15.27 -11.62
N GLU A 122 8.01 15.65 -10.74
CA GLU A 122 9.37 16.03 -11.14
C GLU A 122 10.34 14.85 -11.10
N ALA A 123 10.19 13.92 -10.12
CA ALA A 123 11.04 12.75 -10.07
C ALA A 123 10.52 11.60 -10.94
N PHE A 124 9.21 11.43 -11.07
CA PHE A 124 8.61 10.26 -11.72
C PHE A 124 7.75 10.60 -12.96
N GLU A 125 7.72 11.84 -13.40
CA GLU A 125 6.92 12.30 -14.55
C GLU A 125 5.42 11.94 -14.43
N ARG A 126 4.91 11.82 -13.19
CA ARG A 126 3.52 11.44 -12.90
C ARG A 126 2.68 12.65 -12.55
N ASN A 127 1.61 12.88 -13.29
CA ASN A 127 0.67 13.96 -13.02
C ASN A 127 -0.38 13.52 -12.00
N SER A 128 -0.16 13.83 -10.70
CA SER A 128 -1.04 13.47 -9.58
C SER A 128 -1.15 11.96 -9.30
N LEU A 129 -2.04 11.54 -8.38
CA LEU A 129 -2.13 10.16 -7.90
C LEU A 129 -2.58 9.17 -8.98
N ASP A 130 -3.49 9.58 -9.87
CA ASP A 130 -4.01 8.77 -10.96
C ASP A 130 -3.16 8.83 -12.25
N GLY A 131 -2.11 9.67 -12.27
CA GLY A 131 -1.31 9.95 -13.46
C GLY A 131 -2.01 10.83 -14.51
N ARG A 132 -3.20 11.37 -14.22
CA ARG A 132 -4.04 12.13 -15.17
C ARG A 132 -4.39 13.53 -14.69
N GLY A 133 -3.91 13.95 -13.51
CA GLY A 133 -4.16 15.27 -12.93
C GLY A 133 -5.36 15.32 -11.99
N MET A 134 -5.66 14.23 -11.32
CA MET A 134 -6.67 14.16 -10.26
C MET A 134 -6.45 15.28 -9.24
N PRO A 135 -7.49 16.04 -8.85
CA PRO A 135 -7.40 17.02 -7.77
C PRO A 135 -7.02 16.37 -6.45
N LEU A 136 -6.05 16.96 -5.74
CA LEU A 136 -5.66 16.57 -4.39
C LEU A 136 -6.56 17.27 -3.38
N ARG A 137 -7.30 16.49 -2.62
CA ARG A 137 -8.26 16.98 -1.63
C ARG A 137 -7.83 16.55 -0.24
N ALA A 138 -8.05 17.42 0.74
CA ALA A 138 -7.85 17.07 2.15
C ALA A 138 -8.93 17.68 3.02
N SER A 139 -9.30 16.96 4.09
CA SER A 139 -10.11 17.46 5.19
C SER A 139 -9.24 17.50 6.44
N VAL A 140 -9.15 18.66 7.07
CA VAL A 140 -8.48 18.86 8.37
C VAL A 140 -9.52 18.93 9.49
N HIS A 141 -9.09 18.84 10.75
CA HIS A 141 -9.95 18.88 11.93
C HIS A 141 -11.06 17.83 11.89
N TYR A 142 -10.71 16.61 11.43
CA TYR A 142 -11.65 15.49 11.40
C TYR A 142 -11.86 14.91 12.80
N GLY A 143 -13.10 14.80 13.23
CA GLY A 143 -13.45 14.33 14.54
C GLY A 143 -12.95 15.26 15.65
N ARG A 144 -13.11 14.84 16.90
CA ARG A 144 -12.59 15.59 18.04
C ARG A 144 -11.42 14.83 18.65
N ASP A 145 -10.24 15.48 18.71
CA ASP A 145 -9.01 14.87 19.23
C ASP A 145 -8.74 13.50 18.55
N TYR A 146 -8.92 13.43 17.24
CA TYR A 146 -8.82 12.19 16.49
C TYR A 146 -7.37 11.82 16.22
N ASP A 147 -6.97 10.64 16.73
CA ASP A 147 -5.59 10.15 16.74
C ASP A 147 -5.24 9.34 15.51
N ASN A 148 -5.57 9.85 14.32
CA ASN A 148 -5.19 9.20 13.06
C ASN A 148 -5.26 10.14 11.84
N ALA A 149 -4.72 9.65 10.72
CA ALA A 149 -4.92 10.16 9.38
C ALA A 149 -5.12 9.00 8.40
N PHE A 150 -5.84 9.22 7.31
CA PHE A 150 -6.09 8.18 6.31
C PHE A 150 -6.43 8.75 4.92
N TRP A 151 -6.15 7.95 3.89
CA TRP A 151 -6.68 8.12 2.54
C TRP A 151 -8.03 7.41 2.41
N ASP A 152 -9.11 8.12 2.02
CA ASP A 152 -10.45 7.52 1.88
C ASP A 152 -10.79 6.99 0.47
N GLY A 153 -9.82 7.01 -0.44
CA GLY A 153 -10.01 6.67 -1.87
C GLY A 153 -10.27 7.89 -2.76
N THR A 154 -10.57 9.06 -2.15
CA THR A 154 -10.88 10.30 -2.87
C THR A 154 -10.21 11.54 -2.28
N GLN A 155 -9.86 11.51 -1.01
CA GLN A 155 -9.24 12.60 -0.28
C GLN A 155 -8.43 12.11 0.91
N MET A 156 -7.53 12.95 1.39
CA MET A 156 -6.87 12.82 2.69
C MET A 156 -7.80 13.28 3.80
N VAL A 157 -7.71 12.63 4.96
CA VAL A 157 -8.43 13.01 6.17
C VAL A 157 -7.46 13.06 7.34
N PHE A 158 -7.42 14.19 8.06
CA PHE A 158 -6.47 14.43 9.14
C PHE A 158 -7.17 14.77 10.44
N GLY A 159 -6.82 14.04 11.50
CA GLY A 159 -7.12 14.43 12.88
C GLY A 159 -6.11 15.42 13.44
N ASP A 160 -6.49 16.06 14.55
CA ASP A 160 -5.62 17.00 15.26
C ASP A 160 -4.76 16.32 16.34
N GLY A 161 -5.02 15.05 16.62
CA GLY A 161 -4.41 14.32 17.73
C GLY A 161 -4.98 14.72 19.09
N ASP A 162 -4.67 13.92 20.10
CA ASP A 162 -5.13 14.11 21.48
C ASP A 162 -4.34 15.17 22.27
N ALA A 163 -3.34 15.78 21.66
CA ALA A 163 -2.38 16.72 22.24
C ALA A 163 -1.62 16.17 23.48
N ARG A 164 -1.55 14.85 23.65
CA ARG A 164 -0.85 14.13 24.72
C ARG A 164 0.18 13.15 24.20
N VAL A 165 -0.24 12.25 23.29
CA VAL A 165 0.59 11.28 22.60
C VAL A 165 0.82 11.73 21.17
N PHE A 166 -0.25 12.18 20.51
CA PHE A 166 -0.21 12.65 19.14
C PHE A 166 -0.49 14.15 19.02
N GLY A 167 0.33 14.82 18.22
CA GLY A 167 0.05 16.15 17.69
C GLY A 167 -0.80 16.10 16.43
N ARG A 168 -0.89 17.24 15.72
CA ARG A 168 -1.60 17.32 14.45
C ARG A 168 -0.97 16.38 13.41
N PHE A 169 -1.78 15.59 12.75
CA PHE A 169 -1.33 14.66 11.72
C PHE A 169 -0.86 15.37 10.43
N THR A 170 -1.26 16.62 10.23
CA THR A 170 -0.77 17.48 9.16
C THR A 170 0.68 17.95 9.34
N ALA A 171 1.22 17.88 10.56
CA ALA A 171 2.59 18.33 10.86
C ALA A 171 3.68 17.41 10.27
N SER A 172 3.34 16.17 9.91
CA SER A 172 4.30 15.17 9.42
C SER A 172 4.19 15.00 7.91
N LEU A 173 5.21 15.47 7.20
CA LEU A 173 5.23 15.48 5.75
C LEU A 173 5.35 14.07 5.15
N ASP A 174 6.08 13.18 5.82
CA ASP A 174 6.19 11.78 5.44
C ASP A 174 4.84 11.04 5.58
N VAL A 175 4.04 11.38 6.58
CA VAL A 175 2.68 10.85 6.78
C VAL A 175 1.74 11.30 5.65
N ILE A 176 1.77 12.58 5.28
CA ILE A 176 0.98 13.06 4.14
C ILE A 176 1.38 12.34 2.85
N GLY A 177 2.70 12.17 2.64
CA GLY A 177 3.24 11.45 1.49
C GLY A 177 2.88 9.97 1.49
N HIS A 178 2.90 9.31 2.66
CA HIS A 178 2.53 7.90 2.85
C HIS A 178 1.08 7.65 2.44
N GLU A 179 0.17 8.40 2.99
CA GLU A 179 -1.25 8.22 2.71
C GLU A 179 -1.60 8.49 1.23
N LEU A 180 -1.00 9.52 0.63
CA LEU A 180 -1.18 9.78 -0.80
C LEU A 180 -0.53 8.70 -1.69
N ALA A 181 0.51 8.03 -1.22
CA ALA A 181 1.12 6.92 -1.96
C ALA A 181 0.19 5.69 -2.03
N HIS A 182 -0.69 5.48 -1.05
CA HIS A 182 -1.77 4.49 -1.18
C HIS A 182 -2.66 4.80 -2.38
N GLY A 183 -2.97 6.09 -2.61
CA GLY A 183 -3.69 6.51 -3.82
C GLY A 183 -2.94 6.17 -5.10
N VAL A 184 -1.62 6.33 -5.14
CA VAL A 184 -0.80 5.92 -6.29
C VAL A 184 -0.84 4.41 -6.49
N THR A 185 -0.67 3.63 -5.42
CA THR A 185 -0.73 2.16 -5.44
C THR A 185 -2.09 1.67 -5.91
N GLU A 186 -3.19 2.29 -5.47
CA GLU A 186 -4.55 1.98 -5.89
C GLU A 186 -4.75 2.17 -7.41
N HIS A 187 -4.18 3.24 -7.97
CA HIS A 187 -4.28 3.57 -9.39
C HIS A 187 -3.23 2.87 -10.27
N THR A 188 -2.37 2.01 -9.71
CA THR A 188 -1.30 1.31 -10.44
C THR A 188 -1.29 -0.19 -10.16
N ALA A 189 -0.44 -0.67 -9.25
CA ALA A 189 -0.33 -2.09 -8.91
C ALA A 189 -1.62 -2.67 -8.30
N GLY A 190 -2.37 -1.86 -7.56
CA GLY A 190 -3.58 -2.30 -6.87
C GLY A 190 -3.30 -3.41 -5.86
N LEU A 191 -2.16 -3.35 -5.15
CA LEU A 191 -1.74 -4.36 -4.17
C LEU A 191 -2.85 -4.63 -3.16
N MET A 192 -3.22 -5.89 -3.00
CA MET A 192 -4.19 -6.33 -2.00
C MET A 192 -3.70 -6.00 -0.60
N TYR A 193 -4.59 -5.49 0.24
CA TYR A 193 -4.24 -5.10 1.61
C TYR A 193 -4.32 -6.30 2.55
N GLN A 194 -3.49 -7.34 2.27
CA GLN A 194 -3.44 -8.59 3.03
C GLN A 194 -2.06 -9.24 2.90
N GLY A 195 -1.51 -9.73 4.03
CA GLY A 195 -0.26 -10.46 4.09
C GLY A 195 0.90 -9.73 3.43
N GLN A 196 1.75 -10.42 2.67
CA GLN A 196 2.93 -9.81 2.04
C GLN A 196 2.57 -8.73 1.01
N ALA A 197 1.51 -8.90 0.23
CA ALA A 197 1.06 -7.86 -0.70
C ALA A 197 0.63 -6.58 0.03
N GLY A 198 -0.05 -6.72 1.17
CA GLY A 198 -0.42 -5.59 2.02
C GLY A 198 0.81 -4.96 2.69
N ALA A 199 1.77 -5.75 3.16
CA ALA A 199 3.02 -5.25 3.70
C ALA A 199 3.88 -4.52 2.65
N LEU A 200 3.84 -4.93 1.37
CA LEU A 200 4.41 -4.17 0.26
C LEU A 200 3.67 -2.86 0.02
N ASN A 201 2.34 -2.85 0.11
CA ASN A 201 1.54 -1.63 -0.01
C ASN A 201 1.94 -0.60 1.07
N GLU A 202 2.07 -1.04 2.32
CA GLU A 202 2.58 -0.22 3.43
C GLU A 202 4.00 0.28 3.19
N SER A 203 4.89 -0.62 2.79
CA SER A 203 6.28 -0.26 2.52
C SER A 203 6.41 0.75 1.37
N MET A 204 5.65 0.59 0.28
CA MET A 204 5.64 1.57 -0.80
C MET A 204 5.20 2.94 -0.28
N SER A 205 4.21 2.97 0.60
CA SER A 205 3.71 4.21 1.20
C SER A 205 4.76 4.84 2.13
N ASP A 206 5.44 4.06 2.97
CA ASP A 206 6.54 4.54 3.82
C ASP A 206 7.73 5.05 2.98
N VAL A 207 8.12 4.31 1.95
CA VAL A 207 9.20 4.70 1.04
C VAL A 207 8.89 6.04 0.38
N PHE A 208 7.74 6.15 -0.30
CA PHE A 208 7.42 7.39 -1.01
C PHE A 208 7.12 8.55 -0.07
N GLY A 209 6.53 8.30 1.11
CA GLY A 209 6.39 9.29 2.18
C GLY A 209 7.74 9.84 2.64
N SER A 210 8.69 8.96 2.92
CA SER A 210 10.08 9.35 3.25
C SER A 210 10.73 10.14 2.11
N LEU A 211 10.54 9.76 0.84
CA LEU A 211 11.07 10.50 -0.31
C LEU A 211 10.45 11.91 -0.45
N VAL A 212 9.16 12.08 -0.13
CA VAL A 212 8.52 13.41 -0.07
C VAL A 212 9.22 14.29 0.95
N LYS A 213 9.40 13.79 2.18
CA LYS A 213 10.09 14.50 3.28
C LYS A 213 11.52 14.84 2.91
N GLN A 214 12.31 13.86 2.46
CA GLN A 214 13.71 14.03 2.08
C GLN A 214 13.85 15.12 1.01
N ARG A 215 13.02 15.05 -0.03
CA ARG A 215 13.07 16.02 -1.13
C ARG A 215 12.70 17.44 -0.67
N ALA A 216 11.64 17.58 0.12
CA ALA A 216 11.21 18.89 0.64
C ALA A 216 12.26 19.51 1.57
N LEU A 217 12.98 18.69 2.35
CA LEU A 217 14.03 19.15 3.27
C LEU A 217 15.42 19.22 2.62
N GLY A 218 15.57 18.81 1.35
CA GLY A 218 16.86 18.79 0.66
C GLY A 218 17.85 17.79 1.24
N GLN A 219 17.36 16.67 1.78
CA GLN A 219 18.16 15.60 2.38
C GLN A 219 18.53 14.58 1.31
N ASP A 220 19.75 14.06 1.37
CA ASP A 220 20.18 12.88 0.63
C ASP A 220 20.02 11.60 1.46
N ALA A 221 20.29 10.43 0.87
CA ALA A 221 20.16 9.14 1.54
C ALA A 221 21.04 9.00 2.80
N GLY A 222 22.17 9.73 2.85
CA GLY A 222 23.10 9.69 3.99
C GLY A 222 22.69 10.60 5.14
N SER A 223 21.99 11.70 4.86
CA SER A 223 21.59 12.72 5.84
C SER A 223 20.14 12.56 6.33
N ALA A 224 19.32 11.78 5.63
CA ALA A 224 17.93 11.50 6.04
C ALA A 224 17.85 10.69 7.35
N ASP A 225 16.83 10.96 8.15
CA ASP A 225 16.60 10.25 9.40
C ASP A 225 16.00 8.84 9.21
N TRP A 226 15.30 8.63 8.07
CA TRP A 226 14.63 7.38 7.73
C TRP A 226 13.54 6.97 8.72
N LEU A 227 12.94 7.98 9.38
CA LEU A 227 11.83 7.82 10.31
C LEU A 227 10.51 8.21 9.63
N VAL A 228 9.43 7.56 10.03
CA VAL A 228 8.05 7.86 9.61
C VAL A 228 7.27 8.32 10.82
N GLY A 229 6.64 9.49 10.73
CA GLY A 229 5.78 10.04 11.77
C GLY A 229 6.50 10.52 13.04
N ALA A 230 7.78 10.89 12.93
CA ALA A 230 8.55 11.42 14.08
C ALA A 230 7.97 12.75 14.62
N GLU A 231 7.39 13.56 13.74
CA GLU A 231 6.76 14.83 14.09
C GLU A 231 5.38 14.67 14.74
N LEU A 232 4.80 13.47 14.70
CA LEU A 232 3.49 13.21 15.30
C LEU A 232 3.57 12.98 16.81
N LEU A 233 4.63 12.31 17.27
CA LEU A 233 4.74 11.88 18.65
C LEU A 233 5.21 13.03 19.54
N ILE A 234 4.42 13.32 20.59
CA ILE A 234 4.66 14.41 21.52
C ILE A 234 4.66 13.92 22.98
N GLY A 235 4.82 14.82 23.93
CA GLY A 235 4.81 14.47 25.35
C GLY A 235 5.92 13.49 25.72
N GLU A 236 5.58 12.38 26.35
CA GLU A 236 6.51 11.32 26.75
C GLU A 236 7.05 10.51 25.57
N ALA A 237 6.36 10.53 24.44
CA ALA A 237 6.78 9.88 23.20
C ALA A 237 7.60 10.79 22.27
N ALA A 238 7.84 12.04 22.66
CA ALA A 238 8.59 12.99 21.84
C ALA A 238 10.01 12.48 21.51
N GLY A 239 10.40 12.59 20.23
CA GLY A 239 11.68 12.11 19.74
C GLY A 239 11.68 10.63 19.29
N MET A 240 10.55 9.94 19.38
CA MET A 240 10.30 8.64 18.78
C MET A 240 9.62 8.82 17.41
N ALA A 241 9.35 7.72 16.73
CA ALA A 241 8.63 7.70 15.46
C ALA A 241 7.64 6.53 15.42
N LEU A 242 6.74 6.51 14.45
CA LEU A 242 5.86 5.37 14.23
C LEU A 242 6.61 4.16 13.67
N ARG A 243 7.54 4.40 12.75
CA ARG A 243 8.36 3.36 12.09
C ARG A 243 9.76 3.87 11.76
N SER A 244 10.69 2.93 11.55
CA SER A 244 12.05 3.23 11.09
C SER A 244 12.41 2.35 9.90
N LEU A 245 12.63 2.93 8.71
CA LEU A 245 13.09 2.20 7.54
C LEU A 245 14.52 1.69 7.74
N LYS A 246 15.34 2.45 8.47
CA LYS A 246 16.74 2.13 8.77
C LYS A 246 16.88 0.93 9.68
N ALA A 247 16.09 0.90 10.74
CA ALA A 247 16.18 -0.07 11.81
C ALA A 247 14.79 -0.45 12.32
N PRO A 248 13.99 -1.24 11.54
CA PRO A 248 12.71 -1.73 12.00
C PRO A 248 12.83 -2.42 13.36
N GLY A 249 11.84 -2.24 14.23
CA GLY A 249 11.88 -2.72 15.60
C GLY A 249 12.52 -1.76 16.60
N THR A 250 12.86 -0.52 16.19
CA THR A 250 13.55 0.43 17.07
C THR A 250 12.91 1.83 17.09
N ALA A 251 11.77 2.01 16.47
CA ALA A 251 11.14 3.33 16.36
C ALA A 251 10.63 3.84 17.70
N TYR A 252 10.18 2.96 18.57
CA TYR A 252 9.77 3.26 19.95
C TYR A 252 9.97 2.05 20.87
N ASP A 253 10.22 2.32 22.15
CA ASP A 253 10.27 1.33 23.24
C ASP A 253 9.94 2.06 24.54
N THR A 254 8.68 2.04 24.95
CA THR A 254 8.21 2.69 26.21
C THR A 254 7.11 1.88 26.87
N PRO A 255 6.90 2.06 28.18
CA PRO A 255 5.77 1.43 28.85
C PRO A 255 4.40 1.79 28.27
N MET A 256 4.28 2.98 27.65
CA MET A 256 3.03 3.48 27.06
C MET A 256 2.80 2.89 25.66
N LEU A 257 3.79 2.95 24.77
CA LEU A 257 3.68 2.51 23.38
C LEU A 257 3.99 1.01 23.22
N GLY A 258 4.75 0.41 24.16
CA GLY A 258 5.33 -0.91 24.01
C GLY A 258 6.63 -0.88 23.23
N GLU A 259 7.04 -2.03 22.70
CA GLU A 259 8.17 -2.20 21.80
C GLU A 259 7.67 -2.18 20.35
N ASP A 260 8.43 -1.58 19.44
CA ASP A 260 8.15 -1.62 18.00
C ASP A 260 8.24 -3.08 17.48
N PRO A 261 7.14 -3.66 16.97
CA PRO A 261 7.10 -5.08 16.58
C PRO A 261 7.69 -5.36 15.19
N GLN A 262 8.13 -4.35 14.44
CA GLN A 262 8.53 -4.52 13.05
C GLN A 262 9.81 -5.35 12.90
N PRO A 263 9.80 -6.49 12.16
CA PRO A 263 11.02 -7.19 11.80
C PRO A 263 11.76 -6.48 10.66
N GLY A 264 13.10 -6.53 10.71
CA GLY A 264 13.95 -6.06 9.62
C GLY A 264 14.52 -7.18 8.75
N HIS A 265 14.11 -8.44 8.95
CA HIS A 265 14.65 -9.61 8.23
C HIS A 265 13.62 -10.73 8.13
N MET A 266 13.61 -11.48 7.03
CA MET A 266 12.65 -12.56 6.77
C MET A 266 12.66 -13.69 7.80
N ASN A 267 13.77 -13.93 8.50
CA ASN A 267 13.80 -14.94 9.59
C ASN A 267 12.87 -14.58 10.76
N ASP A 268 12.55 -13.31 10.91
CA ASP A 268 11.73 -12.76 11.98
C ASP A 268 10.34 -12.36 11.48
N TYR A 269 9.97 -12.81 10.26
CA TYR A 269 8.64 -12.55 9.67
C TYR A 269 7.54 -13.02 10.63
N VAL A 270 6.57 -12.15 10.87
CA VAL A 270 5.45 -12.42 11.79
C VAL A 270 4.27 -13.00 11.00
N ASP A 271 4.01 -14.30 11.21
CA ASP A 271 2.83 -14.98 10.67
C ASP A 271 1.66 -14.81 11.64
N THR A 272 0.69 -13.99 11.25
CA THR A 272 -0.46 -13.60 12.09
C THR A 272 -1.71 -13.38 11.24
N ASP A 273 -2.89 -13.59 11.86
CA ASP A 273 -4.18 -13.23 11.27
C ASP A 273 -4.59 -11.78 11.65
N GLU A 274 -3.92 -11.17 12.62
CA GLU A 274 -4.16 -9.80 13.04
C GLU A 274 -3.55 -8.82 12.02
N ASP A 275 -4.00 -7.55 12.06
CA ASP A 275 -3.48 -6.50 11.18
C ASP A 275 -3.45 -6.92 9.69
N HIS A 276 -4.51 -7.59 9.22
CA HIS A 276 -4.61 -8.11 7.84
C HIS A 276 -3.44 -9.01 7.43
N GLY A 277 -2.94 -9.84 8.33
CA GLY A 277 -1.76 -10.68 8.12
C GLY A 277 -0.45 -9.93 8.39
N GLY A 278 -0.49 -8.97 9.33
CA GLY A 278 0.68 -8.22 9.80
C GLY A 278 1.20 -7.20 8.78
N VAL A 279 0.31 -6.50 8.08
CA VAL A 279 0.72 -5.59 6.99
C VAL A 279 1.59 -4.44 7.50
N HIS A 280 1.24 -3.80 8.63
CA HIS A 280 2.05 -2.74 9.23
C HIS A 280 3.29 -3.29 9.94
N ILE A 281 3.27 -4.55 10.37
CA ILE A 281 4.39 -5.20 11.06
C ILE A 281 5.45 -5.60 10.03
N ASN A 282 5.08 -6.43 9.05
CA ASN A 282 6.01 -7.02 8.10
C ASN A 282 6.53 -6.04 7.02
N SER A 283 5.93 -4.85 6.90
CA SER A 283 6.43 -3.78 6.04
C SER A 283 7.86 -3.32 6.40
N GLY A 284 8.32 -3.57 7.62
CA GLY A 284 9.68 -3.30 8.04
C GLY A 284 10.75 -4.01 7.19
N ILE A 285 10.46 -5.22 6.69
CA ILE A 285 11.40 -5.99 5.86
C ILE A 285 11.68 -5.29 4.52
N PRO A 286 10.68 -5.00 3.66
CA PRO A 286 10.93 -4.26 2.42
C PRO A 286 11.32 -2.80 2.65
N ASN A 287 10.91 -2.15 3.75
CA ASN A 287 11.40 -0.83 4.15
C ASN A 287 12.91 -0.82 4.33
N ARG A 288 13.44 -1.80 5.07
CA ARG A 288 14.87 -1.94 5.29
C ARG A 288 15.62 -2.24 3.99
N ALA A 289 15.06 -3.04 3.09
CA ALA A 289 15.66 -3.29 1.79
C ALA A 289 15.81 -1.99 0.97
N PHE A 290 14.79 -1.13 0.95
CA PHE A 290 14.91 0.16 0.29
C PHE A 290 15.97 1.05 0.92
N TYR A 291 15.99 1.18 2.25
CA TYR A 291 17.01 1.93 2.99
C TYR A 291 18.44 1.47 2.64
N LEU A 292 18.68 0.15 2.68
CA LEU A 292 19.99 -0.44 2.36
C LEU A 292 20.42 -0.14 0.93
N CYS A 293 19.52 -0.27 -0.03
CA CYS A 293 19.77 0.07 -1.43
C CYS A 293 20.10 1.56 -1.59
N ALA A 294 19.27 2.43 -1.03
CA ALA A 294 19.43 3.89 -1.17
C ALA A 294 20.73 4.38 -0.54
N THR A 295 21.08 3.89 0.66
CA THR A 295 22.31 4.29 1.35
C THR A 295 23.58 3.70 0.71
N ALA A 296 23.51 2.50 0.13
CA ALA A 296 24.63 1.92 -0.61
C ALA A 296 24.95 2.72 -1.89
N LEU A 297 23.94 3.26 -2.55
CA LEU A 297 24.11 4.09 -3.75
C LEU A 297 24.47 5.53 -3.41
N GLY A 298 23.98 6.05 -2.27
CA GLY A 298 24.16 7.45 -1.89
C GLY A 298 23.39 8.41 -2.81
N GLY A 299 23.63 9.71 -2.64
CA GLY A 299 22.89 10.74 -3.38
C GLY A 299 21.43 10.80 -3.00
N ASN A 300 20.59 11.24 -3.90
CA ASN A 300 19.15 11.41 -3.64
C ASN A 300 18.41 10.09 -3.77
N ALA A 301 17.69 9.66 -2.73
CA ALA A 301 17.00 8.38 -2.72
C ALA A 301 15.83 8.30 -3.73
N TRP A 302 15.27 9.43 -4.17
CA TRP A 302 14.25 9.50 -5.24
C TRP A 302 14.82 9.36 -6.66
N GLU A 303 16.14 9.34 -6.84
CA GLU A 303 16.82 9.09 -8.12
C GLU A 303 16.87 7.59 -8.42
N ALA A 304 18.04 6.96 -8.52
CA ALA A 304 18.13 5.56 -8.95
C ALA A 304 17.29 4.59 -8.10
N PRO A 305 17.38 4.58 -6.75
CA PRO A 305 16.56 3.66 -5.95
C PRO A 305 15.06 3.92 -6.09
N GLY A 306 14.63 5.18 -5.94
CA GLY A 306 13.22 5.56 -6.07
C GLY A 306 12.66 5.29 -7.46
N GLN A 307 13.46 5.51 -8.52
CA GLN A 307 13.07 5.22 -9.90
C GLN A 307 12.85 3.72 -10.14
N ILE A 308 13.67 2.85 -9.55
CA ILE A 308 13.54 1.39 -9.68
C ILE A 308 12.25 0.94 -8.97
N TRP A 309 12.03 1.33 -7.71
CA TRP A 309 10.81 0.97 -6.95
C TRP A 309 9.54 1.51 -7.61
N TYR A 310 9.57 2.76 -8.05
CA TYR A 310 8.45 3.37 -8.76
C TYR A 310 8.11 2.66 -10.07
N ALA A 311 9.10 2.29 -10.85
CA ALA A 311 8.89 1.60 -12.12
C ALA A 311 8.28 0.21 -11.93
N VAL A 312 8.68 -0.51 -10.87
CA VAL A 312 8.05 -1.80 -10.52
C VAL A 312 6.60 -1.58 -10.07
N LEU A 313 6.35 -0.64 -9.14
CA LEU A 313 5.01 -0.34 -8.63
C LEU A 313 4.03 0.05 -9.74
N THR A 314 4.49 0.75 -10.77
CA THR A 314 3.65 1.27 -11.86
C THR A 314 3.76 0.44 -13.14
N GLY A 315 4.61 -0.57 -13.15
CA GLY A 315 4.88 -1.43 -14.30
C GLY A 315 3.83 -2.53 -14.49
N PRO A 316 3.80 -3.16 -15.67
CA PRO A 316 2.85 -4.22 -15.97
C PRO A 316 3.23 -5.58 -15.35
N GLY A 317 4.43 -5.71 -14.77
CA GLY A 317 4.94 -6.98 -14.24
C GLY A 317 4.49 -7.31 -12.83
N ILE A 318 3.96 -6.33 -12.07
CA ILE A 318 3.49 -6.54 -10.71
C ILE A 318 2.03 -6.98 -10.70
N SER A 319 1.71 -8.00 -9.87
CA SER A 319 0.33 -8.44 -9.64
C SER A 319 -0.19 -7.90 -8.30
N ALA A 320 -1.51 -7.84 -8.13
CA ALA A 320 -2.13 -7.35 -6.90
C ALA A 320 -1.84 -8.22 -5.67
N ASP A 321 -1.49 -9.47 -5.85
CA ASP A 321 -1.13 -10.46 -4.82
C ASP A 321 0.40 -10.68 -4.73
N CYS A 322 1.21 -9.74 -5.21
CA CYS A 322 2.66 -9.82 -5.24
C CYS A 322 3.26 -10.07 -3.85
N ASP A 323 4.13 -11.08 -3.73
CA ASP A 323 4.90 -11.35 -2.51
C ASP A 323 6.28 -10.68 -2.53
N PHE A 324 7.01 -10.76 -1.41
CA PHE A 324 8.32 -10.13 -1.27
C PHE A 324 9.36 -10.66 -2.26
N VAL A 325 9.36 -11.97 -2.51
CA VAL A 325 10.33 -12.59 -3.43
C VAL A 325 10.09 -12.14 -4.86
N THR A 326 8.83 -12.12 -5.28
CA THR A 326 8.44 -11.64 -6.61
C THR A 326 8.78 -10.15 -6.78
N PHE A 327 8.46 -9.31 -5.78
CA PHE A 327 8.78 -7.88 -5.82
C PHE A 327 10.29 -7.63 -5.87
N ALA A 328 11.06 -8.36 -5.06
CA ALA A 328 12.53 -8.29 -5.07
C ALA A 328 13.10 -8.66 -6.46
N GLY A 329 12.59 -9.74 -7.06
CA GLY A 329 12.97 -10.13 -8.43
C GLY A 329 12.68 -9.04 -9.45
N LEU A 330 11.48 -8.45 -9.41
CA LEU A 330 11.09 -7.35 -10.31
C LEU A 330 11.99 -6.11 -10.14
N THR A 331 12.38 -5.75 -8.91
CA THR A 331 13.28 -4.62 -8.67
C THR A 331 14.69 -4.89 -9.18
N VAL A 332 15.20 -6.12 -9.08
CA VAL A 332 16.48 -6.53 -9.65
C VAL A 332 16.43 -6.46 -11.18
N ASP A 333 15.38 -6.99 -11.80
CA ASP A 333 15.20 -6.98 -13.25
C ASP A 333 15.08 -5.55 -13.82
N GLU A 334 14.36 -4.67 -13.11
CA GLU A 334 14.26 -3.25 -13.48
C GLU A 334 15.60 -2.54 -13.35
N ALA A 335 16.37 -2.80 -12.29
CA ALA A 335 17.73 -2.25 -12.11
C ALA A 335 18.66 -2.71 -13.25
N ILE A 336 18.62 -3.98 -13.62
CA ILE A 336 19.39 -4.52 -14.75
C ILE A 336 18.97 -3.85 -16.06
N THR A 337 17.66 -3.71 -16.28
CA THR A 337 17.13 -3.11 -17.52
C THR A 337 17.56 -1.66 -17.68
N ARG A 338 17.60 -0.89 -16.58
CA ARG A 338 17.94 0.54 -16.62
C ARG A 338 19.45 0.80 -16.65
N HIS A 339 20.21 0.01 -15.90
CA HIS A 339 21.62 0.33 -15.59
C HIS A 339 22.61 -0.74 -16.04
N GLY A 340 22.13 -1.95 -16.37
CA GLY A 340 22.96 -3.09 -16.75
C GLY A 340 23.19 -4.08 -15.61
N ALA A 341 23.50 -5.33 -15.96
CA ALA A 341 23.55 -6.45 -15.02
C ALA A 341 24.64 -6.30 -13.92
N ASP A 342 25.78 -5.70 -14.28
CA ASP A 342 26.93 -5.53 -13.40
C ASP A 342 27.03 -4.10 -12.82
N SER A 343 25.99 -3.30 -12.97
CA SER A 343 25.94 -1.91 -12.48
C SER A 343 25.94 -1.84 -10.94
N PRO A 344 26.45 -0.74 -10.35
CA PRO A 344 26.30 -0.50 -8.92
C PRO A 344 24.84 -0.58 -8.45
N GLU A 345 23.90 -0.09 -9.24
CA GLU A 345 22.47 -0.09 -8.94
C GLU A 345 21.91 -1.51 -8.85
N ALA A 346 22.18 -2.35 -9.85
CA ALA A 346 21.72 -3.75 -9.84
C ALA A 346 22.35 -4.54 -8.69
N ASN A 347 23.60 -4.27 -8.35
CA ASN A 347 24.29 -4.91 -7.24
C ASN A 347 23.72 -4.44 -5.90
N ALA A 348 23.48 -3.12 -5.73
CA ALA A 348 22.89 -2.58 -4.51
C ALA A 348 21.49 -3.14 -4.23
N VAL A 349 20.64 -3.29 -5.27
CA VAL A 349 19.32 -3.89 -5.13
C VAL A 349 19.41 -5.36 -4.69
N ARG A 350 20.24 -6.17 -5.37
CA ARG A 350 20.42 -7.59 -4.99
C ARG A 350 20.92 -7.75 -3.57
N GLU A 351 21.95 -6.99 -3.20
CA GLU A 351 22.55 -7.04 -1.87
C GLU A 351 21.56 -6.60 -0.79
N ALA A 352 20.77 -5.56 -1.03
CA ALA A 352 19.75 -5.10 -0.10
C ALA A 352 18.73 -6.19 0.20
N TRP A 353 18.18 -6.85 -0.82
CA TRP A 353 17.22 -7.94 -0.65
C TRP A 353 17.86 -9.20 -0.04
N ALA A 354 19.15 -9.45 -0.30
CA ALA A 354 19.88 -10.54 0.34
C ALA A 354 20.09 -10.26 1.83
N GLN A 355 20.43 -9.02 2.21
CA GLN A 355 20.66 -8.63 3.62
C GLN A 355 19.39 -8.68 4.47
N VAL A 356 18.20 -8.50 3.88
CA VAL A 356 16.94 -8.71 4.60
C VAL A 356 16.41 -10.14 4.47
N GLY A 357 17.15 -11.05 3.84
CA GLY A 357 16.84 -12.49 3.77
C GLY A 357 15.69 -12.84 2.81
N VAL A 358 15.26 -11.93 1.92
CA VAL A 358 14.22 -12.19 0.92
C VAL A 358 14.81 -12.94 -0.28
N LEU A 359 15.96 -12.51 -0.76
CA LEU A 359 16.72 -13.27 -1.77
C LEU A 359 17.87 -14.02 -1.08
N GLY A 360 18.18 -15.22 -1.56
CA GLY A 360 19.37 -15.94 -1.13
C GLY A 360 20.62 -15.13 -1.45
N THR A 361 21.62 -15.14 -0.55
CA THR A 361 22.95 -14.64 -0.90
C THR A 361 23.44 -15.44 -2.10
N ALA A 362 23.71 -14.76 -3.22
CA ALA A 362 24.45 -15.37 -4.31
C ALA A 362 25.83 -15.75 -3.75
N GLN A 363 25.96 -16.98 -3.26
CA GLN A 363 27.30 -17.51 -3.08
C GLN A 363 27.91 -17.53 -4.48
N PRO A 364 29.11 -16.95 -4.69
CA PRO A 364 29.87 -17.31 -5.86
C PRO A 364 29.95 -18.84 -5.78
N GLU A 365 29.41 -19.54 -6.78
CA GLU A 365 29.58 -20.98 -6.91
C GLU A 365 31.11 -21.20 -6.85
N GLY A 366 31.57 -21.59 -5.67
CA GLY A 366 32.92 -22.06 -5.50
C GLY A 366 33.09 -23.23 -6.45
N LEU A 367 33.92 -23.07 -7.46
CA LEU A 367 34.41 -24.17 -8.24
C LEU A 367 34.84 -25.26 -7.25
N PRO A 368 34.37 -26.50 -7.39
CA PRO A 368 34.81 -27.57 -6.53
C PRO A 368 36.32 -27.72 -6.74
N VAL A 369 37.08 -27.24 -5.76
CA VAL A 369 38.52 -27.58 -5.62
C VAL A 369 38.51 -29.00 -5.10
N ASP A 370 39.14 -29.89 -5.89
CA ASP A 370 39.34 -31.30 -5.65
C ASP A 370 38.30 -32.29 -6.26
N ALA A 371 38.27 -32.31 -7.60
CA ALA A 371 38.01 -33.55 -8.31
C ALA A 371 39.36 -34.12 -8.77
N GLU A 372 39.78 -35.25 -8.21
CA GLU A 372 40.93 -36.02 -8.76
C GLU A 372 40.68 -36.33 -10.24
N PRO A 373 41.70 -36.31 -11.11
CA PRO A 373 41.53 -36.55 -12.54
C PRO A 373 41.07 -38.00 -12.77
N VAL A 374 39.83 -38.13 -13.27
CA VAL A 374 39.31 -39.41 -13.77
C VAL A 374 40.09 -39.77 -15.02
N PRO A 375 40.64 -41.00 -15.14
CA PRO A 375 41.37 -41.46 -16.32
C PRO A 375 40.45 -41.44 -17.54
N LEU A 376 40.92 -40.85 -18.65
CA LEU A 376 40.24 -40.85 -19.93
C LEU A 376 40.09 -42.30 -20.41
N SER A 377 38.86 -42.81 -20.50
CA SER A 377 38.51 -43.99 -21.24
C SER A 377 38.38 -43.63 -22.71
N ASP A 378 38.91 -44.50 -23.58
CA ASP A 378 38.91 -44.35 -25.03
C ASP A 378 37.54 -44.00 -25.65
N PRO A 379 37.48 -43.18 -26.69
CA PRO A 379 36.22 -42.81 -27.34
C PRO A 379 35.61 -44.02 -28.07
N PRO A 380 34.25 -44.18 -28.00
CA PRO A 380 33.58 -45.21 -28.77
C PRO A 380 33.61 -44.91 -30.29
N ASP A 381 33.88 -45.94 -31.05
CA ASP A 381 33.91 -45.96 -32.51
C ASP A 381 32.49 -45.76 -33.10
N TRP A 382 32.24 -44.63 -33.75
CA TRP A 382 30.97 -44.32 -34.42
C TRP A 382 31.13 -44.54 -35.94
N THR A 383 31.09 -45.80 -36.39
CA THR A 383 30.84 -46.15 -37.79
C THR A 383 29.61 -47.03 -37.87
N ASP A 384 28.44 -46.41 -37.92
CA ASP A 384 27.29 -47.02 -38.61
C ASP A 384 26.39 -45.92 -39.19
N GLY A 385 26.30 -45.94 -40.49
CA GLY A 385 25.51 -45.00 -41.26
C GLY A 385 24.06 -45.45 -41.35
N SER A 386 23.16 -44.65 -40.80
CA SER A 386 21.75 -44.67 -41.19
C SER A 386 21.14 -43.28 -41.06
N ASP A 387 20.69 -42.73 -42.17
CA ASP A 387 19.99 -41.45 -42.27
C ASP A 387 18.69 -41.44 -41.45
N PRO A 388 18.34 -40.35 -40.78
CA PRO A 388 17.03 -40.22 -40.13
C PRO A 388 15.94 -39.90 -41.16
N ALA A 389 14.80 -40.60 -41.02
CA ALA A 389 13.59 -40.39 -41.81
C ALA A 389 12.97 -39.00 -41.58
N PRO A 390 12.30 -38.40 -42.59
CA PRO A 390 11.71 -37.07 -42.50
C PRO A 390 10.47 -37.06 -41.58
N ALA A 391 10.31 -35.94 -40.86
CA ALA A 391 9.18 -35.66 -39.97
C ALA A 391 7.84 -35.57 -40.71
N PRO A 392 6.72 -36.01 -40.14
CA PRO A 392 5.40 -35.93 -40.76
C PRO A 392 4.86 -34.48 -40.75
N ALA A 393 4.11 -34.14 -41.81
CA ALA A 393 3.46 -32.87 -42.03
C ALA A 393 2.29 -32.62 -41.04
N PRO A 394 2.00 -31.35 -40.70
CA PRO A 394 0.89 -31.01 -39.82
C PRO A 394 -0.48 -31.22 -40.52
N PRO A 395 -1.55 -31.51 -39.76
CA PRO A 395 -2.88 -31.71 -40.33
C PRO A 395 -3.53 -30.38 -40.76
N PRO A 396 -4.52 -30.40 -41.66
CA PRO A 396 -5.15 -29.22 -42.21
C PRO A 396 -6.10 -28.54 -41.21
N ASP A 397 -6.14 -27.20 -41.31
CA ASP A 397 -7.00 -26.27 -40.59
C ASP A 397 -8.47 -26.48 -41.01
N GLU A 398 -9.33 -26.89 -40.06
CA GLU A 398 -10.78 -26.85 -40.25
C GLU A 398 -11.35 -25.61 -39.54
N SER A 399 -11.43 -24.53 -40.30
CA SER A 399 -12.21 -23.35 -39.92
C SER A 399 -13.69 -23.59 -40.21
N GLY A 400 -14.54 -23.33 -39.21
CA GLY A 400 -15.95 -23.09 -39.49
C GLY A 400 -16.93 -23.55 -38.44
N THR A 401 -17.08 -22.77 -37.35
CA THR A 401 -18.41 -22.64 -36.71
C THR A 401 -18.55 -21.20 -36.23
N GLY A 402 -19.49 -20.51 -36.86
CA GLY A 402 -19.87 -19.14 -36.52
C GLY A 402 -20.49 -19.09 -35.11
N TYR A 403 -19.95 -18.24 -34.30
CA TYR A 403 -20.60 -17.82 -33.05
C TYR A 403 -21.49 -16.63 -33.35
N HIS A 404 -22.77 -16.79 -33.04
CA HIS A 404 -23.77 -15.73 -33.04
C HIS A 404 -23.60 -14.99 -31.71
N GLU A 405 -23.26 -13.70 -31.75
CA GLU A 405 -23.35 -12.84 -30.55
C GLU A 405 -24.83 -12.57 -30.24
N PRO A 406 -25.29 -12.81 -28.99
CA PRO A 406 -26.61 -12.41 -28.57
C PRO A 406 -26.73 -10.90 -28.43
N SER A 407 -27.84 -10.34 -28.86
CA SER A 407 -28.23 -8.93 -28.76
C SER A 407 -28.44 -8.50 -27.30
N PRO A 408 -28.18 -7.21 -26.95
CA PRO A 408 -28.36 -6.69 -25.58
C PRO A 408 -29.76 -6.74 -24.99
N ASP A 409 -30.77 -7.09 -25.78
CA ASP A 409 -32.17 -7.05 -25.39
C ASP A 409 -32.75 -8.37 -24.84
N ASP A 410 -31.94 -9.44 -24.70
CA ASP A 410 -32.46 -10.77 -24.32
C ASP A 410 -32.36 -11.10 -22.83
N PHE A 411 -32.08 -10.16 -21.94
CA PHE A 411 -32.08 -10.39 -20.49
C PHE A 411 -33.13 -9.55 -19.75
N GLU A 412 -34.34 -10.05 -19.70
CA GLU A 412 -35.32 -9.64 -18.67
C GLU A 412 -34.87 -10.23 -17.32
N HIS A 413 -34.39 -9.38 -16.42
CA HIS A 413 -34.06 -9.76 -15.06
C HIS A 413 -35.29 -9.78 -14.18
N GLU A 414 -35.79 -10.96 -13.81
CA GLU A 414 -36.65 -11.11 -12.65
C GLU A 414 -35.85 -10.76 -11.38
N GLY A 415 -36.15 -9.58 -10.79
CA GLY A 415 -35.49 -9.12 -9.58
C GLY A 415 -35.88 -9.97 -8.37
N VAL A 416 -34.88 -10.58 -7.72
CA VAL A 416 -35.10 -11.25 -6.43
C VAL A 416 -35.55 -10.21 -5.38
N GLU A 417 -36.77 -10.35 -4.86
CA GLU A 417 -37.25 -9.53 -3.75
C GLU A 417 -36.62 -9.97 -2.43
N VAL A 418 -35.90 -9.05 -1.77
CA VAL A 418 -35.41 -9.27 -0.40
C VAL A 418 -36.58 -9.09 0.58
N PRO A 419 -36.91 -10.09 1.41
CA PRO A 419 -38.02 -10.01 2.36
C PRO A 419 -37.93 -8.79 3.28
N ALA A 420 -39.08 -8.27 3.70
CA ALA A 420 -39.13 -7.09 4.56
C ALA A 420 -38.50 -7.34 5.92
N ASP A 421 -38.55 -8.58 6.42
CA ASP A 421 -38.02 -9.05 7.69
C ASP A 421 -36.69 -9.77 7.57
N ALA A 422 -35.96 -9.57 6.46
CA ALA A 422 -34.64 -10.17 6.28
C ALA A 422 -33.70 -9.83 7.44
N VAL A 423 -33.02 -10.86 7.95
CA VAL A 423 -32.05 -10.76 9.03
C VAL A 423 -30.66 -10.93 8.46
N VAL A 424 -29.76 -10.03 8.79
CA VAL A 424 -28.33 -10.15 8.45
C VAL A 424 -27.57 -10.56 9.71
N ASP A 425 -26.91 -11.70 9.65
CA ASP A 425 -26.05 -12.17 10.71
C ASP A 425 -24.60 -11.72 10.46
N VAL A 426 -24.12 -10.87 11.33
CA VAL A 426 -22.72 -10.39 11.31
C VAL A 426 -21.99 -11.13 12.42
N SER A 427 -20.93 -11.86 12.04
CA SER A 427 -20.04 -12.52 13.00
C SER A 427 -18.65 -11.90 12.96
N ARG A 428 -18.10 -11.62 14.12
CA ARG A 428 -16.70 -11.20 14.30
C ARG A 428 -15.98 -12.27 15.13
N SER A 429 -14.91 -12.85 14.57
CA SER A 429 -13.98 -13.71 15.30
C SER A 429 -12.66 -12.97 15.42
N GLY A 430 -12.11 -12.86 16.64
CA GLY A 430 -10.81 -12.25 16.93
C GLY A 430 -10.75 -11.72 18.37
N GLY A 431 -9.54 -11.49 18.86
CA GLY A 431 -9.22 -11.04 20.22
C GLY A 431 -8.54 -12.11 21.04
N ILE A 432 -7.76 -11.70 22.05
CA ILE A 432 -6.89 -12.51 22.93
C ILE A 432 -7.58 -13.75 23.57
N ALA A 433 -8.88 -13.92 23.41
CA ALA A 433 -9.64 -15.02 23.96
C ALA A 433 -10.38 -15.86 22.90
N GLY A 434 -10.18 -15.65 21.60
CA GLY A 434 -10.84 -16.42 20.54
C GLY A 434 -12.38 -16.33 20.57
N LEU A 435 -12.94 -15.26 21.12
CA LEU A 435 -14.38 -15.08 21.22
C LEU A 435 -14.95 -14.63 19.88
N THR A 436 -15.92 -15.38 19.37
CA THR A 436 -16.72 -14.95 18.22
C THR A 436 -17.96 -14.22 18.73
N VAL A 437 -18.11 -12.96 18.36
CA VAL A 437 -19.30 -12.15 18.65
C VAL A 437 -20.22 -12.22 17.44
N HIS A 438 -21.44 -12.69 17.63
CA HIS A 438 -22.49 -12.72 16.62
C HIS A 438 -23.51 -11.63 16.91
N ARG A 439 -23.88 -10.86 15.90
CA ARG A 439 -24.97 -9.89 15.98
C ARG A 439 -25.91 -10.09 14.80
N SER A 440 -27.16 -10.42 15.09
CA SER A 440 -28.23 -10.45 14.08
C SER A 440 -28.92 -9.10 14.04
N VAL A 441 -29.07 -8.53 12.86
CA VAL A 441 -29.73 -7.24 12.63
C VAL A 441 -30.91 -7.47 11.68
N VAL A 442 -32.12 -7.08 12.12
CA VAL A 442 -33.30 -7.10 11.28
C VAL A 442 -33.31 -5.82 10.43
N LEU A 443 -33.33 -5.94 9.11
CA LEU A 443 -33.20 -4.80 8.20
C LEU A 443 -34.22 -3.67 8.48
N GLN A 444 -35.45 -4.00 8.81
CA GLN A 444 -36.47 -3.01 9.16
C GLN A 444 -36.18 -2.18 10.42
N GLN A 445 -35.21 -2.58 11.24
CA GLN A 445 -34.84 -1.86 12.46
C GLN A 445 -33.69 -0.88 12.23
N LEU A 446 -33.15 -0.85 11.02
CA LEU A 446 -32.12 0.09 10.60
C LEU A 446 -32.73 1.43 10.16
N PRO A 447 -31.96 2.52 10.23
CA PRO A 447 -32.34 3.77 9.55
C PRO A 447 -32.63 3.53 8.06
N PRO A 448 -33.60 4.25 7.45
CA PRO A 448 -34.05 3.98 6.08
C PRO A 448 -32.94 3.92 5.01
N THR A 449 -31.90 4.72 5.18
CA THR A 449 -30.71 4.74 4.31
C THR A 449 -29.89 3.45 4.44
N GLU A 450 -29.64 3.00 5.65
CA GLU A 450 -28.88 1.77 5.94
C GLU A 450 -29.67 0.53 5.53
N GLU A 451 -30.98 0.50 5.76
CA GLU A 451 -31.86 -0.57 5.31
C GLU A 451 -31.81 -0.74 3.79
N GLN A 452 -31.88 0.37 3.06
CA GLN A 452 -31.85 0.35 1.59
C GLN A 452 -30.50 -0.14 1.05
N GLU A 453 -29.42 0.22 1.69
CA GLU A 453 -28.06 -0.24 1.34
C GLU A 453 -27.93 -1.75 1.56
N TRP A 454 -28.32 -2.27 2.71
CA TRP A 454 -28.29 -3.71 2.98
C TRP A 454 -29.17 -4.51 2.03
N ARG A 455 -30.35 -4.00 1.69
CA ARG A 455 -31.22 -4.64 0.68
C ARG A 455 -30.54 -4.66 -0.70
N SER A 456 -29.80 -3.64 -1.05
CA SER A 456 -29.03 -3.59 -2.30
C SER A 456 -27.91 -4.64 -2.31
N VAL A 457 -27.20 -4.82 -1.21
CA VAL A 457 -26.14 -5.83 -1.06
C VAL A 457 -26.72 -7.25 -1.16
N LEU A 458 -27.81 -7.55 -0.45
CA LEU A 458 -28.44 -8.87 -0.47
C LEU A 458 -28.97 -9.26 -1.85
N ARG A 459 -29.54 -8.31 -2.61
CA ARG A 459 -29.95 -8.55 -3.99
C ARG A 459 -28.83 -8.94 -4.94
N ARG A 460 -27.61 -8.49 -4.65
CA ARG A 460 -26.40 -8.80 -5.45
C ARG A 460 -25.73 -10.12 -5.06
N GLN A 461 -25.97 -10.63 -3.86
CA GLN A 461 -25.41 -11.90 -3.41
C GLN A 461 -26.27 -13.12 -3.77
N THR A 462 -27.48 -12.91 -4.26
CA THR A 462 -28.42 -13.97 -4.63
C THR A 462 -28.41 -14.27 -6.14
N LEU A 463 -27.52 -13.64 -6.90
CA LEU A 463 -27.19 -13.93 -8.30
C LEU A 463 -25.78 -14.57 -8.38
#